data_32a40ad361198f520af076360148b029
#
_entry.id   32a40ad361198f520af076360148b029
#
_cell.length_a   1.000
_cell.length_b   1.000
_cell.length_c   1.000
_cell.angle_alpha   90.00
_cell.angle_beta   90.00
_cell.angle_gamma   90.00
#
_symmetry.space_group_name_H-M   'P 1'
#
loop_
_entity.id
_entity.type
_entity.pdbx_description
1 polymer ?
#
loop_
_entity_poly.entity_id
_entity_poly.type
_entity_poly.pdbx_seq_one_letter_code
_entity_poly.pdbx_strand_id
1 'polypeptide(L)'
;MFETRSLDRKALGVQVRRYREKRDLTQMQLAERADLTGTYIGYVERGEKTMSMETFVRIVNALDVSANELLSDSLAHPDHGEDREVSNLLGNCGDIEKRTLLAMLRAQEAIIINAMNDRFSGLYTVDLPTK
;
A
#
# COMPACT_ATOMS: atom_id res chain seq x y z
N MET A 1 -16.34 -21.84 -1.29
CA MET A 1 -16.05 -21.77 0.16
C MET A 1 -15.21 -20.56 0.44
N PHE A 2 -15.68 -19.71 1.32
CA PHE A 2 -14.92 -18.51 1.70
C PHE A 2 -13.92 -18.87 2.80
N GLU A 3 -12.64 -18.53 2.59
CA GLU A 3 -11.63 -18.70 3.62
C GLU A 3 -11.77 -17.59 4.65
N THR A 4 -12.09 -17.95 5.87
CA THR A 4 -12.14 -16.98 6.99
C THR A 4 -10.74 -16.87 7.58
N ARG A 5 -10.07 -15.77 7.28
CA ARG A 5 -8.79 -15.42 7.89
C ARG A 5 -9.02 -14.44 9.03
N SER A 6 -8.34 -14.67 10.12
CA SER A 6 -8.28 -13.73 11.26
C SER A 6 -6.98 -12.94 11.22
N LEU A 7 -6.96 -11.82 11.93
CA LEU A 7 -5.76 -11.00 12.07
C LEU A 7 -4.65 -11.78 12.78
N ASP A 8 -3.52 -11.93 12.13
CA ASP A 8 -2.30 -12.43 12.75
C ASP A 8 -1.55 -11.26 13.41
N ARG A 9 -1.73 -11.16 14.73
CA ARG A 9 -1.12 -10.08 15.53
C ARG A 9 0.41 -10.12 15.54
N LYS A 10 0.99 -11.31 15.52
CA LYS A 10 2.45 -11.46 15.49
C LYS A 10 3.03 -11.03 14.15
N ALA A 11 2.41 -11.46 13.06
CA ALA A 11 2.80 -11.05 11.72
C ALA A 11 2.65 -9.53 11.54
N LEU A 12 1.55 -8.94 12.01
CA LEU A 12 1.35 -7.49 12.00
C LEU A 12 2.45 -6.77 12.79
N GLY A 13 2.79 -7.26 13.98
CA GLY A 13 3.86 -6.69 14.81
C GLY A 13 5.22 -6.72 14.13
N VAL A 14 5.55 -7.81 13.43
CA VAL A 14 6.76 -7.94 12.61
C VAL A 14 6.79 -6.89 11.50
N GLN A 15 5.69 -6.67 10.82
CA GLN A 15 5.59 -5.66 9.76
C GLN A 15 5.74 -4.23 10.31
N VAL A 16 5.09 -3.92 11.42
CA VAL A 16 5.25 -2.62 12.10
C VAL A 16 6.71 -2.35 12.42
N ARG A 17 7.39 -3.31 13.04
CA ARG A 17 8.82 -3.21 13.35
C ARG A 17 9.68 -3.04 12.11
N ARG A 18 9.41 -3.84 11.07
CA ARG A 18 10.15 -3.78 9.81
C ARG A 18 10.07 -2.40 9.17
N TYR A 19 8.88 -1.83 9.06
CA TYR A 19 8.69 -0.50 8.47
C TYR A 19 9.24 0.61 9.36
N ARG A 20 9.16 0.45 10.69
CA ARG A 20 9.80 1.36 11.64
C ARG A 20 11.33 1.41 11.43
N GLU A 21 11.95 0.24 11.37
CA GLU A 21 13.41 0.12 11.17
C GLU A 21 13.84 0.68 9.79
N LYS A 22 13.04 0.45 8.75
CA LYS A 22 13.28 1.04 7.43
C LYS A 22 13.24 2.57 7.42
N ARG A 23 12.52 3.18 8.35
CA ARG A 23 12.44 4.63 8.53
C ARG A 23 13.45 5.18 9.53
N ASP A 24 14.35 4.34 10.01
CA ASP A 24 15.34 4.68 11.05
C ASP A 24 14.72 5.27 12.31
N LEU A 25 13.52 4.79 12.69
CA LEU A 25 12.80 5.23 13.86
C LEU A 25 13.01 4.28 15.04
N THR A 26 13.22 4.84 16.23
CA THR A 26 13.08 4.09 17.47
C THR A 26 11.60 3.85 17.80
N GLN A 27 11.32 2.91 18.72
CA GLN A 27 9.95 2.69 19.20
C GLN A 27 9.34 3.97 19.80
N MET A 28 10.14 4.75 20.53
CA MET A 28 9.70 6.02 21.11
C MET A 28 9.39 7.07 20.04
N GLN A 29 10.20 7.18 19.00
CA GLN A 29 9.97 8.12 17.91
C GLN A 29 8.71 7.77 17.10
N LEU A 30 8.48 6.48 16.85
CA LEU A 30 7.22 6.05 16.24
C LEU A 30 6.03 6.38 17.13
N ALA A 31 6.14 6.10 18.42
CA ALA A 31 5.10 6.41 19.40
C ALA A 31 4.75 7.90 19.43
N GLU A 32 5.74 8.78 19.44
CA GLU A 32 5.52 10.23 19.37
C GLU A 32 4.75 10.63 18.12
N ARG A 33 5.12 10.10 16.96
CA ARG A 33 4.43 10.39 15.68
C ARG A 33 2.99 9.90 15.67
N ALA A 34 2.72 8.79 16.36
CA ALA A 34 1.40 8.16 16.42
C ALA A 34 0.54 8.61 17.61
N ASP A 35 1.06 9.50 18.46
CA ASP A 35 0.45 9.90 19.73
C ASP A 35 0.17 8.67 20.63
N LEU A 36 1.18 7.84 20.80
CA LEU A 36 1.16 6.61 21.60
C LEU A 36 2.40 6.58 22.54
N THR A 37 2.49 5.54 23.36
CA THR A 37 3.67 5.30 24.21
C THR A 37 4.63 4.32 23.56
N GLY A 38 5.94 4.48 23.83
CA GLY A 38 6.95 3.53 23.34
C GLY A 38 6.72 2.11 23.88
N THR A 39 6.25 1.98 25.11
CA THR A 39 5.86 0.69 25.71
C THR A 39 4.75 0.02 24.92
N TYR A 40 3.74 0.78 24.50
CA TYR A 40 2.64 0.27 23.68
C TYR A 40 3.12 -0.20 22.31
N ILE A 41 3.98 0.56 21.64
CA ILE A 41 4.60 0.13 20.38
C ILE A 41 5.37 -1.19 20.57
N GLY A 42 6.10 -1.35 21.68
CA GLY A 42 6.76 -2.61 22.01
C GLY A 42 5.79 -3.79 22.11
N TYR A 43 4.64 -3.62 22.77
CA TYR A 43 3.60 -4.66 22.82
C TYR A 43 3.01 -5.00 21.45
N VAL A 44 2.78 -3.98 20.62
CA VAL A 44 2.29 -4.17 19.24
C VAL A 44 3.30 -4.97 18.41
N GLU A 45 4.57 -4.61 18.46
CA GLU A 45 5.63 -5.29 17.69
C GLU A 45 5.83 -6.75 18.12
N ARG A 46 5.57 -7.08 19.38
CA ARG A 46 5.61 -8.46 19.89
C ARG A 46 4.32 -9.25 19.67
N GLY A 47 3.29 -8.58 19.15
CA GLY A 47 1.97 -9.20 18.93
C GLY A 47 1.20 -9.50 20.23
N GLU A 48 1.54 -8.83 21.33
CA GLU A 48 0.96 -9.07 22.65
C GLU A 48 -0.36 -8.33 22.87
N LYS A 49 -0.61 -7.25 22.12
CA LYS A 49 -1.84 -6.46 22.20
C LYS A 49 -2.51 -6.28 20.84
N THR A 50 -3.83 -6.31 20.87
CA THR A 50 -4.66 -5.90 19.74
C THR A 50 -4.84 -4.39 19.79
N MET A 51 -4.76 -3.72 18.65
CA MET A 51 -5.01 -2.30 18.57
C MET A 51 -6.42 -2.02 18.03
N SER A 52 -6.98 -0.86 18.39
CA SER A 52 -8.18 -0.35 17.77
C SER A 52 -7.90 0.07 16.32
N MET A 53 -8.94 0.19 15.51
CA MET A 53 -8.81 0.69 14.14
C MET A 53 -8.21 2.11 14.12
N GLU A 54 -8.61 2.97 15.06
CA GLU A 54 -8.04 4.31 15.19
C GLU A 54 -6.55 4.30 15.46
N THR A 55 -6.09 3.47 16.41
CA THR A 55 -4.66 3.30 16.70
C THR A 55 -3.90 2.75 15.50
N PHE A 56 -4.49 1.78 14.78
CA PHE A 56 -3.93 1.24 13.55
C PHE A 56 -3.72 2.33 12.49
N VAL A 57 -4.71 3.18 12.25
CA VAL A 57 -4.62 4.31 11.30
C VAL A 57 -3.51 5.27 11.71
N ARG A 58 -3.36 5.58 13.00
CA ARG A 58 -2.28 6.44 13.50
C ARG A 58 -0.90 5.84 13.21
N ILE A 59 -0.73 4.55 13.42
CA ILE A 59 0.53 3.85 13.15
C ILE A 59 0.84 3.82 11.64
N VAL A 60 -0.15 3.51 10.82
CA VAL A 60 -0.03 3.52 9.34
C VAL A 60 0.44 4.89 8.86
N ASN A 61 -0.20 5.96 9.33
CA ASN A 61 0.17 7.33 8.95
C ASN A 61 1.55 7.73 9.48
N ALA A 62 1.89 7.34 10.70
CA ALA A 62 3.19 7.64 11.31
C ALA A 62 4.35 6.94 10.58
N LEU A 63 4.10 5.75 10.05
CA LEU A 63 5.06 4.99 9.23
C LEU A 63 5.09 5.41 7.76
N ASP A 64 4.10 6.18 7.31
CA ASP A 64 3.93 6.55 5.89
C ASP A 64 3.96 5.31 4.97
N VAL A 65 3.10 4.37 5.27
CA VAL A 65 2.90 3.12 4.52
C VAL A 65 1.42 2.92 4.21
N SER A 66 1.10 2.00 3.30
CA SER A 66 -0.29 1.61 3.09
C SER A 66 -0.75 0.60 4.15
N ALA A 67 -2.04 0.60 4.46
CA ALA A 67 -2.62 -0.39 5.36
C ALA A 67 -2.42 -1.82 4.84
N ASN A 68 -2.48 -2.02 3.53
CA ASN A 68 -2.24 -3.33 2.89
C ASN A 68 -0.84 -3.87 3.17
N GLU A 69 0.17 -3.01 3.19
CA GLU A 69 1.55 -3.42 3.51
C GLU A 69 1.66 -3.98 4.91
N LEU A 70 1.03 -3.36 5.90
CA LEU A 70 1.04 -3.85 7.27
C LEU A 70 0.19 -5.12 7.47
N LEU A 71 -0.92 -5.25 6.73
CA LEU A 71 -1.87 -6.36 6.84
C LEU A 71 -1.60 -7.49 5.84
N SER A 72 -0.53 -7.41 5.05
CA SER A 72 -0.26 -8.34 3.94
C SER A 72 -0.33 -9.81 4.32
N ASP A 73 0.13 -10.17 5.52
CA ASP A 73 0.13 -11.56 6.00
C ASP A 73 -1.25 -12.03 6.49
N SER A 74 -2.15 -11.10 6.78
CA SER A 74 -3.50 -11.41 7.28
C SER A 74 -4.57 -11.39 6.20
N LEU A 75 -4.32 -10.70 5.09
CA LEU A 75 -5.28 -10.57 4.00
C LEU A 75 -5.17 -11.76 3.02
N ALA A 76 -6.33 -12.25 2.55
CA ALA A 76 -6.36 -13.28 1.51
C ALA A 76 -5.81 -12.75 0.17
N HIS A 77 -6.10 -11.48 -0.12
CA HIS A 77 -5.68 -10.79 -1.33
C HIS A 77 -5.08 -9.42 -0.96
N PRO A 78 -3.83 -9.38 -0.46
CA PRO A 78 -3.21 -8.14 -0.02
C PRO A 78 -2.94 -7.16 -1.17
N ASP A 79 -2.50 -7.68 -2.30
CA ASP A 79 -2.21 -6.91 -3.51
C ASP A 79 -2.41 -7.76 -4.75
N HIS A 80 -2.77 -7.15 -5.87
CA HIS A 80 -2.66 -7.77 -7.17
C HIS A 80 -1.18 -7.78 -7.61
N GLY A 81 -0.72 -8.91 -8.16
CA GLY A 81 0.68 -9.08 -8.54
C GLY A 81 1.19 -8.04 -9.55
N GLU A 82 0.30 -7.57 -10.42
CA GLU A 82 0.59 -6.52 -11.41
C GLU A 82 0.90 -5.18 -10.72
N ASP A 83 0.12 -4.82 -9.70
CA ASP A 83 0.32 -3.59 -8.94
C ASP A 83 1.67 -3.60 -8.20
N ARG A 84 2.08 -4.77 -7.72
CA ARG A 84 3.37 -4.93 -7.04
C ARG A 84 4.55 -4.74 -8.01
N GLU A 85 4.47 -5.26 -9.23
CA GLU A 85 5.50 -5.08 -10.24
C GLU A 85 5.66 -3.61 -10.62
N VAL A 86 4.55 -2.92 -10.89
CA VAL A 86 4.54 -1.48 -11.18
C VAL A 86 5.10 -0.68 -10.00
N SER A 87 4.68 -0.99 -8.78
CA SER A 87 5.17 -0.32 -7.56
C SER A 87 6.66 -0.53 -7.34
N ASN A 88 7.18 -1.72 -7.59
CA ASN A 88 8.61 -2.01 -7.49
C ASN A 88 9.44 -1.24 -8.52
N LEU A 89 8.95 -1.17 -9.76
CA LEU A 89 9.60 -0.41 -10.82
C LEU A 89 9.64 1.08 -10.48
N LEU A 90 8.52 1.64 -10.02
CA LEU A 90 8.43 3.05 -9.61
C LEU A 90 9.23 3.34 -8.33
N GLY A 91 9.36 2.38 -7.42
CA GLY A 91 10.10 2.52 -6.18
C GLY A 91 11.59 2.79 -6.36
N ASN A 92 12.16 2.32 -7.48
CA ASN A 92 13.56 2.52 -7.84
C ASN A 92 13.80 3.83 -8.61
N CYS A 93 12.75 4.58 -8.93
CA CYS A 93 12.83 5.81 -9.71
C CYS A 93 12.85 7.04 -8.80
N GLY A 94 13.60 8.07 -9.21
CA GLY A 94 13.52 9.40 -8.58
C GLY A 94 12.22 10.13 -8.95
N ASP A 95 11.94 11.24 -8.28
CA ASP A 95 10.68 11.99 -8.48
C ASP A 95 10.49 12.50 -9.91
N ILE A 96 11.57 12.93 -10.55
CA ILE A 96 11.54 13.40 -11.94
C ILE A 96 11.23 12.24 -12.88
N GLU A 97 11.86 11.09 -12.67
CA GLU A 97 11.63 9.89 -13.45
C GLU A 97 10.20 9.38 -13.32
N LYS A 98 9.65 9.37 -12.10
CA LYS A 98 8.24 9.03 -11.84
C LYS A 98 7.28 9.94 -12.60
N ARG A 99 7.50 11.25 -12.54
CA ARG A 99 6.69 12.24 -13.27
C ARG A 99 6.75 12.04 -14.78
N THR A 100 7.95 11.77 -15.30
CA THR A 100 8.16 11.50 -16.73
C THR A 100 7.43 10.23 -17.15
N LEU A 101 7.57 9.13 -16.40
CA LEU A 101 6.88 7.87 -16.68
C LEU A 101 5.37 8.01 -16.63
N LEU A 102 4.83 8.74 -15.63
CA LEU A 102 3.40 8.99 -15.55
C LEU A 102 2.89 9.85 -16.73
N ALA A 103 3.67 10.85 -17.16
CA ALA A 103 3.33 11.65 -18.33
C ALA A 103 3.32 10.80 -19.61
N MET A 104 4.27 9.90 -19.78
CA MET A 104 4.33 8.97 -20.90
C MET A 104 3.13 8.00 -20.90
N LEU A 105 2.78 7.44 -19.75
CA LEU A 105 1.62 6.55 -19.62
C LEU A 105 0.32 7.27 -19.97
N ARG A 106 0.13 8.50 -19.52
CA ARG A 106 -1.05 9.32 -19.87
C ARG A 106 -1.12 9.63 -21.35
N ALA A 107 0.02 9.92 -21.98
CA ALA A 107 0.08 10.17 -23.43
C ALA A 107 -0.28 8.90 -24.23
N GLN A 108 0.04 7.71 -23.76
CA GLN A 108 -0.28 6.44 -24.41
C GLN A 108 -1.71 5.95 -24.15
N GLU A 109 -2.34 6.41 -23.10
CA GLU A 109 -3.68 5.96 -22.68
C GLU A 109 -4.72 6.13 -23.83
N ALA A 110 -4.75 7.30 -24.44
CA ALA A 110 -5.68 7.58 -25.55
C ALA A 110 -5.43 6.66 -26.77
N ILE A 111 -4.18 6.36 -27.08
CA ILE A 111 -3.78 5.46 -28.17
C ILE A 111 -4.24 4.04 -27.87
N ILE A 112 -4.04 3.57 -26.64
CA ILE A 112 -4.46 2.23 -26.21
C ILE A 112 -5.98 2.09 -26.27
N ILE A 113 -6.72 3.08 -25.76
CA ILE A 113 -8.19 3.06 -25.77
C ILE A 113 -8.71 3.06 -27.20
N ASN A 114 -8.17 3.88 -28.09
CA ASN A 114 -8.55 3.90 -29.49
C ASN A 114 -8.30 2.55 -30.18
N ALA A 115 -7.14 1.94 -29.96
CA ALA A 115 -6.80 0.63 -30.50
C ALA A 115 -7.75 -0.47 -29.99
N MET A 116 -8.16 -0.38 -28.73
CA MET A 116 -9.16 -1.29 -28.14
C MET A 116 -10.54 -1.09 -28.77
N ASN A 117 -10.98 0.16 -28.94
CA ASN A 117 -12.26 0.47 -29.58
C ASN A 117 -12.31 -0.02 -31.03
N ASP A 118 -11.25 0.15 -31.79
CA ASP A 118 -11.16 -0.33 -33.17
C ASP A 118 -11.24 -1.88 -33.24
N ARG A 119 -10.62 -2.56 -32.28
CA ARG A 119 -10.63 -4.03 -32.23
C ARG A 119 -12.01 -4.58 -31.82
N PHE A 120 -12.72 -3.90 -30.97
CA PHE A 120 -14.01 -4.31 -30.42
C PHE A 120 -15.18 -3.47 -30.91
N SER A 121 -15.00 -2.74 -32.02
CA SER A 121 -16.06 -1.96 -32.63
C SER A 121 -17.25 -2.87 -32.98
N GLY A 122 -18.44 -2.52 -32.49
CA GLY A 122 -19.64 -3.33 -32.64
C GLY A 122 -20.02 -4.17 -31.42
N LEU A 123 -19.13 -4.35 -30.43
CA LEU A 123 -19.42 -5.03 -29.16
C LEU A 123 -19.72 -4.02 -28.04
N TYR A 124 -18.84 -3.06 -27.84
CA TYR A 124 -19.01 -1.95 -26.91
C TYR A 124 -18.02 -0.83 -27.26
N THR A 125 -18.32 0.36 -26.81
CA THR A 125 -17.45 1.52 -26.95
C THR A 125 -16.96 1.96 -25.58
N VAL A 126 -15.70 2.38 -25.51
CA VAL A 126 -15.13 2.99 -24.32
C VAL A 126 -15.16 4.50 -24.50
N ASP A 127 -15.88 5.20 -23.60
CA ASP A 127 -15.94 6.65 -23.63
C ASP A 127 -14.64 7.25 -23.09
N LEU A 128 -14.00 8.07 -23.90
CA LEU A 128 -12.87 8.86 -23.44
C LEU A 128 -13.36 10.03 -22.58
N PRO A 129 -12.71 10.33 -21.45
CA PRO A 129 -13.05 11.50 -20.68
C PRO A 129 -12.79 12.75 -21.52
N THR A 130 -13.85 13.46 -21.84
CA THR A 130 -13.77 14.80 -22.44
C THR A 130 -13.32 15.79 -21.37
N LYS A 131 -12.41 16.67 -21.73
CA LYS A 131 -11.97 17.75 -20.82
C LYS A 131 -13.13 18.63 -20.40
#